data_6504d0d06e5d9ee8b67cd553500600c7
#
_entry.id   6504d0d06e5d9ee8b67cd553500600c7
#
_cell.length_a   1.000
_cell.length_b   1.000
_cell.length_c   1.000
_cell.angle_alpha   90.00
_cell.angle_beta   90.00
_cell.angle_gamma   90.00
#
_symmetry.space_group_name_H-M   'P 1'
#
loop_
_entity.id
_entity.type
_entity.pdbx_description
1 polymer ?
#
loop_
_entity_poly.entity_id
_entity_poly.type
_entity_poly.pdbx_seq_one_letter_code
_entity_poly.pdbx_strand_id
1 'polypeptide(L)'
;DGAFLVNMARGGIVCTEDLIEALKSGKLSGAGLDVFEEQPLSPESPLWKMEQVYITPHSTPQVPDRAARSVEIIRENARRFEAGEPLLNRMRPEDAMNGEKSQGGWARMMNTNVPKEKIDFQSLEKYLGKRGWTDPSEWM
;
A
#
# COMPACT_ATOMS: atom_id res chain seq x y z
N ASP A 1 -25.93 -7.85 -8.94
CA ASP A 1 -26.56 -7.43 -7.68
C ASP A 1 -26.14 -8.39 -6.57
N GLY A 2 -25.97 -7.90 -5.33
CA GLY A 2 -25.62 -8.71 -4.17
C GLY A 2 -24.12 -9.04 -4.04
N ALA A 3 -23.24 -8.40 -4.80
CA ALA A 3 -21.79 -8.56 -4.61
C ALA A 3 -21.33 -7.96 -3.27
N PHE A 4 -20.25 -8.51 -2.72
CA PHE A 4 -19.57 -7.96 -1.55
C PHE A 4 -18.31 -7.22 -1.99
N LEU A 5 -18.14 -5.95 -1.56
CA LEU A 5 -16.99 -5.13 -1.90
C LEU A 5 -15.94 -5.22 -0.78
N VAL A 6 -14.66 -5.39 -1.15
CA VAL A 6 -13.54 -5.29 -0.18
C VAL A 6 -12.55 -4.24 -0.66
N ASN A 7 -12.27 -3.24 0.18
CA ASN A 7 -11.24 -2.24 -0.08
C ASN A 7 -10.18 -2.24 1.03
N MET A 8 -9.01 -2.80 0.71
CA MET A 8 -7.82 -2.82 1.57
C MET A 8 -6.66 -2.04 0.94
N ALA A 9 -6.91 -1.29 -0.14
CA ALA A 9 -5.85 -0.64 -0.91
C ALA A 9 -5.71 0.83 -0.54
N ARG A 10 -6.60 1.68 -1.06
CA ARG A 10 -6.65 3.12 -0.75
C ARG A 10 -8.09 3.60 -0.76
N GLY A 11 -8.41 4.54 0.16
CA GLY A 11 -9.77 5.09 0.29
C GLY A 11 -10.29 5.72 -0.98
N GLY A 12 -9.51 6.57 -1.61
CA GLY A 12 -9.89 7.28 -2.84
C GLY A 12 -10.12 6.42 -4.10
N ILE A 13 -10.03 5.07 -3.98
CA ILE A 13 -10.42 4.16 -5.07
C ILE A 13 -11.94 4.01 -5.16
N VAL A 14 -12.64 4.21 -4.06
CA VAL A 14 -14.09 4.04 -3.92
C VAL A 14 -14.69 5.34 -3.42
N CYS A 15 -15.63 5.91 -4.19
CA CYS A 15 -16.41 7.05 -3.73
C CYS A 15 -17.31 6.61 -2.56
N THR A 16 -17.18 7.25 -1.43
CA THR A 16 -17.87 6.89 -0.18
C THR A 16 -19.38 7.07 -0.32
N GLU A 17 -19.82 8.13 -0.99
CA GLU A 17 -21.25 8.42 -1.19
C GLU A 17 -21.91 7.35 -2.06
N ASP A 18 -21.29 7.01 -3.19
CA ASP A 18 -21.78 5.97 -4.11
C ASP A 18 -21.82 4.59 -3.45
N LEU A 19 -20.81 4.28 -2.60
CA LEU A 19 -20.77 3.06 -1.82
C LEU A 19 -21.96 2.97 -0.86
N ILE A 20 -22.25 4.04 -0.12
CA ILE A 20 -23.38 4.10 0.81
C ILE A 20 -24.69 3.91 0.07
N GLU A 21 -24.86 4.53 -1.09
CA GLU A 21 -26.06 4.36 -1.93
C GLU A 21 -26.21 2.91 -2.42
N ALA A 22 -25.12 2.32 -2.92
CA ALA A 22 -25.11 0.93 -3.39
C ALA A 22 -25.44 -0.09 -2.27
N LEU A 23 -25.00 0.17 -1.05
CA LEU A 23 -25.32 -0.64 0.13
C LEU A 23 -26.80 -0.47 0.55
N LYS A 24 -27.32 0.77 0.56
CA LYS A 24 -28.71 1.06 0.90
C LYS A 24 -29.70 0.49 -0.10
N SER A 25 -29.36 0.53 -1.38
CA SER A 25 -30.22 -0.01 -2.46
C SER A 25 -30.16 -1.54 -2.58
N GLY A 26 -29.24 -2.21 -1.85
CA GLY A 26 -29.03 -3.66 -1.96
C GLY A 26 -28.26 -4.08 -3.21
N LYS A 27 -27.77 -3.14 -4.02
CA LYS A 27 -26.89 -3.42 -5.15
C LYS A 27 -25.60 -4.12 -4.70
N LEU A 28 -25.07 -3.72 -3.53
CA LEU A 28 -24.06 -4.44 -2.79
C LEU A 28 -24.69 -5.10 -1.57
N SER A 29 -24.35 -6.36 -1.33
CA SER A 29 -24.80 -7.10 -0.14
C SER A 29 -24.03 -6.71 1.13
N GLY A 30 -22.84 -6.12 0.99
CA GLY A 30 -22.02 -5.67 2.08
C GLY A 30 -20.67 -5.13 1.62
N ALA A 31 -19.87 -4.64 2.59
CA ALA A 31 -18.52 -4.17 2.35
C ALA A 31 -17.57 -4.46 3.50
N GLY A 32 -16.30 -4.76 3.17
CA GLY A 32 -15.16 -4.83 4.08
C GLY A 32 -14.20 -3.67 3.77
N LEU A 33 -14.00 -2.76 4.72
CA LEU A 33 -13.28 -1.52 4.50
C LEU A 33 -12.14 -1.36 5.53
N ASP A 34 -10.90 -1.36 5.05
CA ASP A 34 -9.71 -1.07 5.85
C ASP A 34 -9.20 0.37 5.62
N VAL A 35 -9.75 1.04 4.60
CA VAL A 35 -9.34 2.38 4.16
C VAL A 35 -10.54 3.21 3.74
N PHE A 36 -10.45 4.55 3.90
CA PHE A 36 -11.52 5.51 3.61
C PHE A 36 -10.96 6.71 2.87
N GLU A 37 -11.80 7.47 2.14
CA GLU A 37 -11.39 8.70 1.48
C GLU A 37 -10.86 9.71 2.49
N GLU A 38 -11.56 9.86 3.62
CA GLU A 38 -11.13 10.65 4.78
C GLU A 38 -10.73 9.72 5.92
N GLN A 39 -9.52 9.89 6.43
CA GLN A 39 -9.00 9.12 7.56
C GLN A 39 -8.49 10.06 8.66
N PRO A 40 -8.96 9.86 9.90
CA PRO A 40 -9.89 8.83 10.37
C PRO A 40 -11.31 9.02 9.83
N LEU A 41 -12.06 7.90 9.67
CA LEU A 41 -13.45 7.95 9.25
C LEU A 41 -14.27 8.81 10.21
N SER A 42 -15.00 9.79 9.69
CA SER A 42 -15.85 10.69 10.49
C SER A 42 -16.76 9.91 11.42
N PRO A 43 -16.88 10.31 12.71
CA PRO A 43 -17.82 9.71 13.65
C PRO A 43 -19.28 9.75 13.19
N GLU A 44 -19.61 10.73 12.35
CA GLU A 44 -20.95 10.91 11.79
C GLU A 44 -21.22 10.04 10.56
N SER A 45 -20.23 9.29 10.07
CA SER A 45 -20.39 8.47 8.87
C SER A 45 -21.49 7.43 9.05
N PRO A 46 -22.43 7.32 8.08
CA PRO A 46 -23.45 6.30 8.10
C PRO A 46 -22.89 4.86 8.10
N LEU A 47 -21.66 4.66 7.60
CA LEU A 47 -21.00 3.35 7.53
C LEU A 47 -20.90 2.67 8.89
N TRP A 48 -20.77 3.44 9.99
CA TRP A 48 -20.71 2.89 11.35
C TRP A 48 -22.01 2.18 11.79
N LYS A 49 -23.13 2.54 11.18
CA LYS A 49 -24.47 2.02 11.55
C LYS A 49 -24.99 0.95 10.58
N MET A 50 -24.21 0.62 9.55
CA MET A 50 -24.59 -0.39 8.55
C MET A 50 -24.11 -1.76 8.97
N GLU A 51 -25.02 -2.67 9.33
CA GLU A 51 -24.71 -4.01 9.83
C GLU A 51 -23.96 -4.88 8.82
N GLN A 52 -24.13 -4.61 7.52
CA GLN A 52 -23.44 -5.31 6.44
C GLN A 52 -22.05 -4.74 6.12
N VAL A 53 -21.55 -3.76 6.92
CA VAL A 53 -20.24 -3.14 6.72
C VAL A 53 -19.28 -3.56 7.84
N TYR A 54 -18.14 -4.11 7.43
CA TYR A 54 -17.03 -4.47 8.32
C TYR A 54 -15.92 -3.44 8.19
N ILE A 55 -15.51 -2.83 9.29
CA ILE A 55 -14.50 -1.78 9.32
C ILE A 55 -13.29 -2.25 10.12
N THR A 56 -12.10 -2.08 9.55
CA THR A 56 -10.82 -2.28 10.24
C THR A 56 -9.98 -0.99 10.20
N PRO A 57 -9.08 -0.76 11.17
CA PRO A 57 -8.42 0.53 11.35
C PRO A 57 -7.12 0.63 10.52
N HIS A 58 -7.17 0.42 9.20
CA HIS A 58 -6.03 0.46 8.29
C HIS A 58 -4.90 -0.49 8.74
N SER A 59 -5.27 -1.71 9.12
CA SER A 59 -4.38 -2.71 9.72
C SER A 59 -4.00 -3.87 8.82
N THR A 60 -4.57 -3.96 7.62
CA THR A 60 -4.30 -5.05 6.67
C THR A 60 -2.82 -5.27 6.35
N PRO A 61 -1.94 -4.23 6.33
CA PRO A 61 -0.52 -4.43 6.11
C PRO A 61 0.24 -5.01 7.32
N GLN A 62 -0.40 -5.18 8.47
CA GLN A 62 0.23 -5.66 9.70
C GLN A 62 0.26 -7.19 9.73
N VAL A 63 1.16 -7.78 8.96
CA VAL A 63 1.41 -9.22 8.98
C VAL A 63 2.82 -9.49 9.55
N PRO A 64 3.00 -10.58 10.34
CA PRO A 64 4.23 -10.82 11.10
C PRO A 64 5.51 -10.84 10.25
N ASP A 65 5.45 -11.39 9.05
CA ASP A 65 6.58 -11.58 8.14
C ASP A 65 6.75 -10.46 7.08
N ARG A 66 5.93 -9.38 7.15
CA ARG A 66 5.98 -8.30 6.16
C ARG A 66 7.36 -7.67 6.04
N ALA A 67 7.98 -7.35 7.17
CA ALA A 67 9.30 -6.70 7.17
C ALA A 67 10.35 -7.60 6.53
N ALA A 68 10.38 -8.89 6.90
CA ALA A 68 11.32 -9.86 6.35
C ALA A 68 11.17 -9.99 4.83
N ARG A 69 9.95 -10.20 4.34
CA ARG A 69 9.68 -10.28 2.88
C ARG A 69 10.05 -9.01 2.13
N SER A 70 9.82 -7.84 2.72
CA SER A 70 10.19 -6.58 2.10
C SER A 70 11.71 -6.42 2.00
N VAL A 71 12.45 -6.77 3.06
CA VAL A 71 13.92 -6.71 3.08
C VAL A 71 14.51 -7.68 2.06
N GLU A 72 13.97 -8.87 1.93
CA GLU A 72 14.42 -9.86 0.94
C GLU A 72 14.28 -9.32 -0.51
N ILE A 73 13.12 -8.74 -0.84
CA ILE A 73 12.90 -8.15 -2.17
C ILE A 73 13.86 -6.96 -2.41
N ILE A 74 14.05 -6.10 -1.42
CA ILE A 74 14.96 -4.95 -1.52
C ILE A 74 16.40 -5.43 -1.76
N ARG A 75 16.85 -6.42 -1.00
CA ARG A 75 18.20 -6.98 -1.11
C ARG A 75 18.43 -7.62 -2.49
N GLU A 76 17.47 -8.42 -2.95
CA GLU A 76 17.56 -9.04 -4.27
C GLU A 76 17.52 -7.99 -5.39
N ASN A 77 16.72 -6.95 -5.27
CA ASN A 77 16.69 -5.86 -6.24
C ASN A 77 17.98 -5.03 -6.24
N ALA A 78 18.64 -4.83 -5.10
CA ALA A 78 19.95 -4.19 -5.03
C ALA A 78 21.00 -5.02 -5.80
N ARG A 79 21.06 -6.34 -5.54
CA ARG A 79 21.95 -7.26 -6.28
C ARG A 79 21.68 -7.22 -7.79
N ARG A 80 20.40 -7.29 -8.19
CA ARG A 80 20.01 -7.26 -9.61
C ARG A 80 20.39 -5.95 -10.28
N PHE A 81 20.20 -4.83 -9.58
CA PHE A 81 20.56 -3.52 -10.07
C PHE A 81 22.08 -3.40 -10.35
N GLU A 82 22.91 -3.89 -9.44
CA GLU A 82 24.37 -3.93 -9.61
C GLU A 82 24.78 -4.82 -10.80
N ALA A 83 24.08 -5.96 -10.95
CA ALA A 83 24.34 -6.90 -12.05
C ALA A 83 23.75 -6.46 -13.42
N GLY A 84 22.98 -5.37 -13.47
CA GLY A 84 22.27 -4.95 -14.68
C GLY A 84 21.10 -5.87 -15.06
N GLU A 85 20.61 -6.69 -14.10
CA GLU A 85 19.49 -7.60 -14.30
C GLU A 85 18.13 -6.88 -14.14
N PRO A 86 17.04 -7.42 -14.71
CA PRO A 86 15.70 -6.88 -14.49
C PRO A 86 15.29 -6.94 -13.02
N LEU A 87 14.73 -5.83 -12.49
CA LEU A 87 14.24 -5.77 -11.10
C LEU A 87 12.94 -6.56 -10.93
N LEU A 88 12.76 -7.14 -9.73
CA LEU A 88 11.52 -7.76 -9.29
C LEU A 88 10.45 -6.68 -9.01
N ASN A 89 9.20 -7.02 -9.24
CA ASN A 89 8.04 -6.16 -8.94
C ASN A 89 8.13 -4.76 -9.59
N ARG A 90 8.74 -4.69 -10.78
CA ARG A 90 8.85 -3.43 -11.53
C ARG A 90 7.46 -3.01 -12.00
N MET A 91 7.02 -1.84 -11.57
CA MET A 91 5.82 -1.21 -12.11
C MET A 91 6.12 -0.62 -13.49
N ARG A 92 5.25 -0.87 -14.47
CA ARG A 92 5.37 -0.27 -15.79
C ARG A 92 4.82 1.16 -15.77
N PRO A 93 5.36 2.10 -16.57
CA PRO A 93 4.86 3.47 -16.63
C PRO A 93 3.36 3.57 -16.90
N GLU A 94 2.84 2.71 -17.80
CA GLU A 94 1.40 2.64 -18.12
C GLU A 94 0.53 2.18 -16.95
N ASP A 95 1.06 1.37 -16.05
CA ASP A 95 0.33 0.93 -14.83
C ASP A 95 0.27 2.05 -13.78
N ALA A 96 1.21 3.01 -13.84
CA ALA A 96 1.25 4.17 -12.96
C ALA A 96 0.35 5.33 -13.45
N MET A 97 0.07 5.38 -14.76
CA MET A 97 -0.63 6.50 -15.40
C MET A 97 -2.15 6.47 -15.26
N ASN A 98 -2.74 5.36 -14.82
CA ASN A 98 -4.19 5.24 -14.62
C ASN A 98 -4.75 6.05 -13.43
N GLY A 99 -3.91 6.88 -12.81
CA GLY A 99 -4.24 7.72 -11.66
C GLY A 99 -4.23 9.23 -11.96
N GLU A 100 -4.79 9.69 -13.09
CA GLU A 100 -4.86 11.15 -13.40
C GLU A 100 -5.57 12.01 -12.34
N LYS A 101 -6.16 11.41 -11.32
CA LYS A 101 -6.81 12.12 -10.21
C LYS A 101 -6.04 12.09 -8.89
N SER A 102 -4.98 11.33 -8.75
CA SER A 102 -4.15 11.40 -7.54
C SER A 102 -3.05 12.47 -7.68
N GLN A 103 -3.43 13.74 -7.54
CA GLN A 103 -2.46 14.82 -7.33
C GLN A 103 -1.73 14.70 -5.97
N GLY A 104 -1.86 13.58 -5.27
CA GLY A 104 -1.25 13.29 -4.00
C GLY A 104 0.02 12.46 -4.12
N GLY A 105 1.11 12.98 -3.65
CA GLY A 105 2.34 12.40 -3.14
C GLY A 105 3.02 11.19 -3.84
N TRP A 106 2.28 10.25 -4.37
CA TRP A 106 2.80 9.01 -4.96
C TRP A 106 3.47 9.22 -6.32
N ALA A 107 2.92 10.10 -7.17
CA ALA A 107 3.53 10.43 -8.44
C ALA A 107 4.90 11.13 -8.29
N ARG A 108 5.09 11.88 -7.20
CA ARG A 108 6.40 12.49 -6.85
C ARG A 108 7.41 11.45 -6.36
N MET A 109 6.98 10.39 -5.69
CA MET A 109 7.88 9.33 -5.20
C MET A 109 8.35 8.38 -6.30
N MET A 110 7.54 8.18 -7.36
CA MET A 110 7.84 7.26 -8.45
C MET A 110 8.67 7.91 -9.58
N ASN A 111 8.75 9.25 -9.63
CA ASN A 111 9.49 9.98 -10.66
C ASN A 111 10.94 10.29 -10.22
N THR A 112 11.49 9.49 -9.34
CA THR A 112 12.91 9.56 -9.00
C THR A 112 13.70 8.68 -9.97
N ASN A 113 14.06 9.23 -11.11
CA ASN A 113 15.34 8.91 -11.75
C ASN A 113 16.45 9.36 -10.75
N VAL A 114 16.62 8.60 -9.67
CA VAL A 114 17.78 8.81 -8.79
C VAL A 114 18.98 8.25 -9.53
N PRO A 115 19.93 9.09 -9.96
CA PRO A 115 21.16 8.61 -10.58
C PRO A 115 21.86 7.64 -9.63
N LYS A 116 22.47 6.57 -10.19
CA LYS A 116 23.23 5.57 -9.41
C LYS A 116 24.18 6.21 -8.40
N GLU A 117 24.80 7.32 -8.79
CA GLU A 117 25.77 8.07 -7.98
C GLU A 117 25.18 8.71 -6.71
N LYS A 118 23.85 8.75 -6.57
CA LYS A 118 23.17 9.34 -5.39
C LYS A 118 22.66 8.32 -4.39
N ILE A 119 22.82 7.02 -4.67
CA ILE A 119 22.41 5.96 -3.72
C ILE A 119 23.64 5.63 -2.87
N ASP A 120 23.71 6.21 -1.68
CA ASP A 120 24.73 5.87 -0.71
C ASP A 120 24.33 4.62 0.07
N PHE A 121 24.76 3.46 -0.43
CA PHE A 121 24.52 2.16 0.18
C PHE A 121 25.16 2.03 1.57
N GLN A 122 26.29 2.72 1.83
CA GLN A 122 26.92 2.71 3.15
C GLN A 122 26.06 3.42 4.19
N SER A 123 25.39 4.50 3.81
CA SER A 123 24.40 5.17 4.67
C SER A 123 23.19 4.29 4.92
N LEU A 124 22.75 3.47 3.96
CA LEU A 124 21.66 2.54 4.13
C LEU A 124 22.01 1.42 5.11
N GLU A 125 23.19 0.79 4.97
CA GLU A 125 23.70 -0.22 5.92
C GLU A 125 23.86 0.36 7.33
N LYS A 126 24.41 1.56 7.45
CA LYS A 126 24.55 2.27 8.72
C LYS A 126 23.19 2.61 9.36
N TYR A 127 22.17 2.90 8.56
CA TYR A 127 20.81 3.15 9.02
C TYR A 127 20.13 1.87 9.51
N LEU A 128 20.30 0.77 8.79
CA LEU A 128 19.75 -0.54 9.15
C LEU A 128 20.46 -1.09 10.41
N GLY A 129 21.79 -0.96 10.51
CA GLY A 129 22.57 -1.36 11.69
C GLY A 129 22.21 -0.59 12.96
N LYS A 130 21.88 0.71 12.86
CA LYS A 130 21.41 1.51 14.01
C LYS A 130 20.07 1.06 14.59
N ARG A 131 19.28 0.28 13.84
CA ARG A 131 18.00 -0.29 14.28
C ARG A 131 18.12 -1.72 14.80
N GLY A 132 19.34 -2.21 15.01
CA GLY A 132 19.58 -3.57 15.52
C GLY A 132 19.39 -4.67 14.47
N TRP A 133 19.39 -4.33 13.19
CA TRP A 133 19.24 -5.27 12.07
C TRP A 133 20.61 -5.72 11.57
N THR A 134 21.37 -6.38 12.45
CA THR A 134 22.79 -6.65 12.19
C THR A 134 23.07 -7.98 11.49
N ASP A 135 22.17 -8.94 11.47
CA ASP A 135 22.39 -10.21 10.76
C ASP A 135 21.08 -10.85 10.29
N PRO A 136 20.91 -11.10 8.97
CA PRO A 136 19.76 -11.83 8.45
C PRO A 136 19.69 -13.30 8.88
N SER A 137 20.79 -13.89 9.35
CA SER A 137 20.84 -15.29 9.80
C SER A 137 20.20 -15.52 11.17
N GLU A 138 20.03 -14.44 11.96
CA GLU A 138 19.34 -14.50 13.26
C GLU A 138 17.80 -14.49 13.13
N TRP A 139 17.27 -14.47 11.90
CA TRP A 139 15.84 -14.31 11.61
C TRP A 139 15.18 -15.58 11.05
N MET A 140 15.89 -16.70 11.05
CA MET A 140 15.36 -18.02 10.62
C MET A 140 14.92 -18.89 11.80
#